data_2cffe6f9ff5ac392b22e4fd068d75e9c
#
_entry.id   2cffe6f9ff5ac392b22e4fd068d75e9c
#
_cell.length_a   1.000
_cell.length_b   1.000
_cell.length_c   1.000
_cell.angle_alpha   90.00
_cell.angle_beta   90.00
_cell.angle_gamma   90.00
#
_symmetry.space_group_name_H-M   'P 1'
#
loop_
_entity.id
_entity.type
_entity.pdbx_description
1 polymer ?
#
loop_
_entity_poly.entity_id
_entity_poly.type
_entity_poly.pdbx_seq_one_letter_code
_entity_poly.pdbx_strand_id
1 'polypeptide(L)'
;MELEGNYNLSFKSGFMILRTEEIKKAYKGREVVKGVTIEVKQGEIVGLLGPNGAGKTTSFYMIVGLVKPDSGRVFLDDKEITKVPMYKRSKMGIGYLPQEVSVFRKLSVEDNILAILQMTELSKTKQKERLEELLNEFGLQHVRKNLGNKLSGGEKRRTEIARGLAINPKFILLDEPFAGVDPIAVEDIQ
;
A
#
# COMPACT_ATOMS: atom_id res chain seq x y z
N MET A 1 21.76 -13.50 20.13
CA MET A 1 22.54 -13.41 18.88
C MET A 1 21.75 -12.51 17.96
N GLU A 2 22.03 -11.20 18.07
CA GLU A 2 21.33 -10.12 17.38
C GLU A 2 21.78 -10.10 15.92
N LEU A 3 20.83 -10.23 15.01
CA LEU A 3 21.04 -9.94 13.58
C LEU A 3 20.50 -8.53 13.31
N GLU A 4 21.26 -7.53 13.71
CA GLU A 4 21.13 -6.18 13.15
C GLU A 4 21.63 -6.19 11.70
N GLY A 5 20.73 -6.48 10.78
CA GLY A 5 20.98 -6.25 9.37
C GLY A 5 20.84 -4.76 9.06
N ASN A 6 21.93 -4.03 8.97
CA ASN A 6 21.98 -2.69 8.39
C ASN A 6 21.46 -2.75 6.96
N TYR A 7 20.21 -2.33 6.74
CA TYR A 7 19.63 -2.16 5.41
C TYR A 7 20.06 -0.83 4.80
N ASN A 8 21.39 -0.64 4.61
CA ASN A 8 21.90 0.45 3.78
C ASN A 8 21.59 0.12 2.32
N LEU A 9 20.51 0.68 1.80
CA LEU A 9 20.24 0.74 0.37
C LEU A 9 21.19 1.79 -0.22
N SER A 10 22.28 1.35 -0.84
CA SER A 10 23.10 2.20 -1.69
C SER A 10 22.28 2.56 -2.93
N PHE A 11 21.70 3.75 -2.95
CA PHE A 11 20.99 4.27 -4.11
C PHE A 11 22.01 4.55 -5.24
N LYS A 12 22.12 3.63 -6.18
CA LYS A 12 22.58 3.96 -7.52
C LYS A 12 21.54 4.92 -8.10
N SER A 13 21.97 6.01 -8.70
CA SER A 13 21.14 7.04 -9.36
C SER A 13 20.31 6.42 -10.49
N GLY A 14 19.14 5.90 -10.15
CA GLY A 14 18.20 5.25 -11.05
C GLY A 14 16.85 5.10 -10.37
N PHE A 15 15.77 5.05 -11.15
CA PHE A 15 14.43 4.77 -10.65
C PHE A 15 14.38 3.36 -10.03
N MET A 16 13.74 3.22 -8.87
CA MET A 16 13.50 1.89 -8.27
C MET A 16 12.57 1.06 -9.16
N ILE A 17 12.76 -0.25 -9.16
CA ILE A 17 11.97 -1.21 -9.94
C ILE A 17 11.38 -2.26 -9.00
N LEU A 18 10.05 -2.41 -9.03
CA LEU A 18 9.33 -3.51 -8.39
C LEU A 18 8.95 -4.53 -9.46
N ARG A 19 9.42 -5.78 -9.35
CA ARG A 19 9.11 -6.80 -10.35
C ARG A 19 8.80 -8.16 -9.76
N THR A 20 8.04 -8.96 -10.50
CA THR A 20 7.77 -10.35 -10.21
C THR A 20 8.26 -11.22 -11.36
N GLU A 21 8.67 -12.44 -11.06
CA GLU A 21 9.05 -13.45 -12.04
C GLU A 21 8.22 -14.71 -11.79
N GLU A 22 7.31 -15.02 -12.73
CA GLU A 22 6.53 -16.25 -12.77
C GLU A 22 5.90 -16.65 -11.42
N ILE A 23 5.36 -15.66 -10.68
CA ILE A 23 4.71 -15.95 -9.39
C ILE A 23 3.46 -16.78 -9.59
N LYS A 24 3.34 -17.89 -8.84
CA LYS A 24 2.21 -18.81 -8.88
C LYS A 24 1.60 -19.02 -7.51
N LYS A 25 0.29 -19.27 -7.48
CA LYS A 25 -0.43 -19.60 -6.26
C LYS A 25 -1.60 -20.52 -6.52
N ALA A 26 -1.68 -21.59 -5.74
CA ALA A 26 -2.81 -22.50 -5.71
C ALA A 26 -3.44 -22.56 -4.33
N TYR A 27 -4.75 -22.76 -4.27
CA TYR A 27 -5.51 -23.03 -3.04
C TYR A 27 -6.32 -24.31 -3.24
N LYS A 28 -6.13 -25.28 -2.35
CA LYS A 28 -6.83 -26.58 -2.40
C LYS A 28 -6.76 -27.25 -3.79
N GLY A 29 -5.57 -27.22 -4.41
CA GLY A 29 -5.34 -27.82 -5.73
C GLY A 29 -5.79 -26.98 -6.94
N ARG A 30 -6.49 -25.86 -6.74
CA ARG A 30 -6.88 -24.94 -7.81
C ARG A 30 -5.85 -23.84 -7.97
N GLU A 31 -5.23 -23.74 -9.14
CA GLU A 31 -4.36 -22.61 -9.48
C GLU A 31 -5.18 -21.33 -9.64
N VAL A 32 -4.86 -20.33 -8.80
CA VAL A 32 -5.49 -19.00 -8.83
C VAL A 32 -4.60 -18.00 -9.57
N VAL A 33 -3.27 -18.14 -9.41
CA VAL A 33 -2.28 -17.34 -10.15
C VAL A 33 -1.34 -18.31 -10.86
N LYS A 34 -1.20 -18.14 -12.18
CA LYS A 34 -0.59 -19.15 -13.08
C LYS A 34 0.74 -18.71 -13.71
N GLY A 35 1.54 -17.93 -13.00
CA GLY A 35 2.81 -17.41 -13.51
C GLY A 35 2.68 -15.97 -13.97
N VAL A 36 2.56 -15.04 -13.02
CA VAL A 36 2.45 -13.62 -13.31
C VAL A 36 3.83 -12.97 -13.23
N THR A 37 4.22 -12.32 -14.32
CA THR A 37 5.43 -11.51 -14.44
C THR A 37 5.01 -10.07 -14.68
N ILE A 38 5.39 -9.16 -13.77
CA ILE A 38 5.09 -7.73 -13.83
C ILE A 38 6.37 -6.97 -13.52
N GLU A 39 6.57 -5.86 -14.19
CA GLU A 39 7.61 -4.88 -13.87
C GLU A 39 6.97 -3.50 -13.76
N VAL A 40 7.30 -2.76 -12.72
CA VAL A 40 6.84 -1.39 -12.46
C VAL A 40 8.04 -0.55 -12.05
N LYS A 41 8.29 0.54 -12.76
CA LYS A 41 9.32 1.52 -12.42
C LYS A 41 8.72 2.61 -11.53
N GLN A 42 9.54 3.16 -10.66
CA GLN A 42 9.11 4.29 -9.83
C GLN A 42 8.62 5.45 -10.71
N GLY A 43 7.42 5.98 -10.43
CA GLY A 43 6.76 7.02 -11.23
C GLY A 43 5.93 6.48 -12.40
N GLU A 44 5.90 5.15 -12.61
CA GLU A 44 5.07 4.51 -13.64
C GLU A 44 3.74 4.05 -13.05
N ILE A 45 2.67 4.11 -13.85
CA ILE A 45 1.36 3.57 -13.52
C ILE A 45 1.11 2.34 -14.38
N VAL A 46 0.94 1.18 -13.73
CA VAL A 46 0.68 -0.10 -14.38
C VAL A 46 -0.66 -0.66 -13.94
N GLY A 47 -1.54 -0.97 -14.89
CA GLY A 47 -2.84 -1.57 -14.65
C GLY A 47 -2.81 -3.10 -14.77
N LEU A 48 -3.20 -3.82 -13.70
CA LEU A 48 -3.42 -5.26 -13.76
C LEU A 48 -4.89 -5.55 -14.08
N LEU A 49 -5.18 -5.90 -15.32
CA LEU A 49 -6.54 -6.12 -15.82
C LEU A 49 -6.89 -7.61 -15.83
N GLY A 50 -8.17 -7.91 -15.68
CA GLY A 50 -8.70 -9.27 -15.76
C GLY A 50 -10.07 -9.40 -15.09
N PRO A 51 -10.83 -10.47 -15.39
CA PRO A 51 -12.14 -10.71 -14.81
C PRO A 51 -12.08 -10.99 -13.31
N ASN A 52 -13.24 -10.98 -12.65
CA ASN A 52 -13.33 -11.38 -11.25
C ASN A 52 -12.86 -12.83 -11.08
N GLY A 53 -12.06 -13.09 -10.05
CA GLY A 53 -11.44 -14.40 -9.81
C GLY A 53 -10.19 -14.70 -10.65
N ALA A 54 -9.70 -13.75 -11.48
CA ALA A 54 -8.45 -13.92 -12.24
C ALA A 54 -7.16 -13.90 -11.41
N GLY A 55 -7.26 -13.76 -10.09
CA GLY A 55 -6.09 -13.75 -9.20
C GLY A 55 -5.42 -12.40 -9.00
N LYS A 56 -6.02 -11.28 -9.43
CA LYS A 56 -5.46 -9.92 -9.28
C LYS A 56 -5.10 -9.60 -7.82
N THR A 57 -6.06 -9.68 -6.91
CA THR A 57 -5.86 -9.46 -5.46
C THR A 57 -4.84 -10.43 -4.88
N THR A 58 -4.86 -11.70 -5.30
CA THR A 58 -3.87 -12.70 -4.84
C THR A 58 -2.47 -12.34 -5.32
N SER A 59 -2.32 -11.82 -6.54
CA SER A 59 -1.03 -11.32 -7.04
C SER A 59 -0.54 -10.13 -6.22
N PHE A 60 -1.42 -9.18 -5.90
CA PHE A 60 -1.08 -8.08 -4.99
C PHE A 60 -0.66 -8.57 -3.62
N TYR A 61 -1.38 -9.53 -3.02
CA TYR A 61 -1.02 -10.13 -1.73
C TYR A 61 0.37 -10.77 -1.75
N MET A 62 0.75 -11.41 -2.86
CA MET A 62 2.09 -11.96 -3.02
C MET A 62 3.16 -10.87 -3.15
N ILE A 63 2.86 -9.80 -3.90
CA ILE A 63 3.78 -8.66 -4.09
C ILE A 63 3.98 -7.88 -2.77
N VAL A 64 2.93 -7.64 -1.99
CA VAL A 64 3.06 -6.94 -0.70
C VAL A 64 3.51 -7.83 0.45
N GLY A 65 3.52 -9.16 0.27
CA GLY A 65 4.02 -10.12 1.26
C GLY A 65 3.00 -10.55 2.31
N LEU A 66 1.70 -10.40 2.03
CA LEU A 66 0.59 -10.98 2.81
C LEU A 66 0.45 -12.49 2.55
N VAL A 67 0.71 -12.92 1.31
CA VAL A 67 0.67 -14.32 0.89
C VAL A 67 2.03 -14.67 0.28
N LYS A 68 2.55 -15.85 0.62
CA LYS A 68 3.77 -16.37 0.01
C LYS A 68 3.39 -17.08 -1.30
N PRO A 69 4.08 -16.78 -2.43
CA PRO A 69 3.92 -17.54 -3.66
C PRO A 69 4.37 -19.01 -3.46
N ASP A 70 3.75 -19.93 -4.18
CA ASP A 70 4.14 -21.34 -4.19
C ASP A 70 5.39 -21.55 -5.06
N SER A 71 5.52 -20.74 -6.13
CA SER A 71 6.72 -20.65 -6.98
C SER A 71 6.84 -19.25 -7.56
N GLY A 72 7.98 -18.97 -8.21
CA GLY A 72 8.32 -17.65 -8.70
C GLY A 72 8.93 -16.74 -7.63
N ARG A 73 9.29 -15.51 -8.01
CA ARG A 73 10.06 -14.60 -7.16
C ARG A 73 9.54 -13.18 -7.27
N VAL A 74 9.74 -12.40 -6.20
CA VAL A 74 9.42 -10.96 -6.13
C VAL A 74 10.72 -10.21 -5.81
N PHE A 75 10.97 -9.12 -6.52
CA PHE A 75 12.17 -8.30 -6.37
C PHE A 75 11.83 -6.83 -6.18
N LEU A 76 12.67 -6.15 -5.43
CA LEU A 76 12.75 -4.70 -5.38
C LEU A 76 14.18 -4.34 -5.80
N ASP A 77 14.34 -3.74 -6.96
CA ASP A 77 15.61 -3.62 -7.68
C ASP A 77 16.28 -4.99 -7.87
N ASP A 78 17.53 -5.13 -7.49
CA ASP A 78 18.29 -6.39 -7.54
C ASP A 78 18.03 -7.30 -6.32
N LYS A 79 17.25 -6.82 -5.33
CA LYS A 79 17.03 -7.55 -4.08
C LYS A 79 15.79 -8.44 -4.16
N GLU A 80 15.98 -9.75 -4.00
CA GLU A 80 14.85 -10.66 -3.84
C GLU A 80 14.16 -10.45 -2.49
N ILE A 81 12.85 -10.19 -2.55
CA ILE A 81 12.00 -9.96 -1.37
C ILE A 81 10.92 -11.02 -1.18
N THR A 82 10.95 -12.12 -1.93
CA THR A 82 9.92 -13.18 -1.93
C THR A 82 9.56 -13.67 -0.53
N LYS A 83 10.55 -13.83 0.35
CA LYS A 83 10.38 -14.29 1.73
C LYS A 83 10.30 -13.17 2.76
N VAL A 84 10.40 -11.91 2.33
CA VAL A 84 10.36 -10.74 3.22
C VAL A 84 8.91 -10.49 3.63
N PRO A 85 8.56 -10.40 4.93
CA PRO A 85 7.19 -10.17 5.38
C PRO A 85 6.72 -8.74 5.08
N MET A 86 5.39 -8.56 4.99
CA MET A 86 4.73 -7.30 4.60
C MET A 86 5.27 -6.07 5.35
N TYR A 87 5.40 -6.13 6.68
CA TYR A 87 5.86 -4.98 7.47
C TYR A 87 7.28 -4.51 7.11
N LYS A 88 8.16 -5.44 6.70
CA LYS A 88 9.50 -5.10 6.21
C LYS A 88 9.44 -4.54 4.79
N ARG A 89 8.57 -5.07 3.92
CA ARG A 89 8.36 -4.51 2.57
C ARG A 89 7.77 -3.10 2.64
N SER A 90 6.88 -2.84 3.59
CA SER A 90 6.36 -1.50 3.85
C SER A 90 7.47 -0.52 4.21
N LYS A 91 8.40 -0.90 5.10
CA LYS A 91 9.60 -0.10 5.41
C LYS A 91 10.56 0.09 4.22
N MET A 92 10.49 -0.80 3.23
CA MET A 92 11.23 -0.67 1.96
C MET A 92 10.51 0.23 0.94
N GLY A 93 9.33 0.73 1.27
CA GLY A 93 8.57 1.67 0.45
C GLY A 93 7.47 1.03 -0.41
N ILE A 94 6.99 -0.17 -0.08
CA ILE A 94 5.87 -0.81 -0.78
C ILE A 94 4.60 -0.64 0.06
N GLY A 95 3.68 0.21 -0.42
CA GLY A 95 2.36 0.46 0.17
C GLY A 95 1.27 -0.41 -0.46
N TYR A 96 0.19 -0.64 0.28
CA TYR A 96 -0.98 -1.37 -0.19
C TYR A 96 -2.28 -0.74 0.32
N LEU A 97 -3.20 -0.47 -0.59
CA LEU A 97 -4.54 0.00 -0.30
C LEU A 97 -5.55 -1.09 -0.68
N PRO A 98 -6.16 -1.79 0.30
CA PRO A 98 -7.11 -2.87 0.03
C PRO A 98 -8.42 -2.34 -0.55
N GLN A 99 -9.18 -3.25 -1.18
CA GLN A 99 -10.53 -2.99 -1.64
C GLN A 99 -11.49 -2.73 -0.47
N GLU A 100 -11.34 -3.49 0.62
CA GLU A 100 -12.20 -3.36 1.81
C GLU A 100 -11.81 -2.16 2.66
N VAL A 101 -12.83 -1.56 3.30
CA VAL A 101 -12.66 -0.43 4.21
C VAL A 101 -11.78 -0.82 5.40
N SER A 102 -10.63 -0.16 5.53
CA SER A 102 -9.59 -0.43 6.52
C SER A 102 -9.41 0.66 7.58
N VAL A 103 -10.26 1.71 7.57
CA VAL A 103 -10.17 2.81 8.52
C VAL A 103 -10.34 2.32 9.97
N PHE A 104 -9.53 2.81 10.88
CA PHE A 104 -9.69 2.52 12.32
C PHE A 104 -10.93 3.23 12.86
N ARG A 105 -12.03 2.49 12.97
CA ARG A 105 -13.37 3.02 13.24
C ARG A 105 -13.50 3.83 14.53
N LYS A 106 -12.69 3.52 15.55
CA LYS A 106 -12.72 4.17 16.88
C LYS A 106 -11.68 5.28 17.03
N LEU A 107 -10.86 5.52 16.02
CA LEU A 107 -9.92 6.65 15.98
C LEU A 107 -10.50 7.79 15.17
N SER A 108 -10.09 9.02 15.48
CA SER A 108 -10.37 10.19 14.64
C SER A 108 -9.62 10.09 13.31
N VAL A 109 -9.96 10.95 12.34
CA VAL A 109 -9.23 11.04 11.07
C VAL A 109 -7.76 11.34 11.32
N GLU A 110 -7.46 12.35 12.14
CA GLU A 110 -6.07 12.70 12.47
C GLU A 110 -5.34 11.57 13.19
N ASP A 111 -6.00 10.86 14.12
CA ASP A 111 -5.39 9.74 14.85
C ASP A 111 -5.15 8.53 13.92
N ASN A 112 -6.02 8.31 12.92
CA ASN A 112 -5.79 7.29 11.90
C ASN A 112 -4.48 7.53 11.14
N ILE A 113 -4.17 8.78 10.79
CA ILE A 113 -2.95 9.15 10.08
C ILE A 113 -1.75 9.17 11.05
N LEU A 114 -1.92 9.78 12.23
CA LEU A 114 -0.88 9.86 13.27
C LEU A 114 -0.40 8.48 13.72
N ALA A 115 -1.29 7.50 13.85
CA ALA A 115 -0.92 6.15 14.25
C ALA A 115 0.14 5.54 13.31
N ILE A 116 0.10 5.87 12.02
CA ILE A 116 1.10 5.42 11.04
C ILE A 116 2.37 6.30 11.11
N LEU A 117 2.21 7.63 11.21
CA LEU A 117 3.35 8.54 11.31
C LEU A 117 4.22 8.25 12.54
N GLN A 118 3.62 7.84 13.67
CA GLN A 118 4.33 7.45 14.88
C GLN A 118 5.19 6.17 14.70
N MET A 119 4.91 5.36 13.68
CA MET A 119 5.72 4.17 13.35
C MET A 119 6.93 4.52 12.46
N THR A 120 7.06 5.77 12.02
CA THR A 120 8.18 6.26 11.22
C THR A 120 9.29 6.81 12.12
N GLU A 121 10.46 7.04 11.54
CA GLU A 121 11.60 7.68 12.21
C GLU A 121 11.52 9.23 12.20
N LEU A 122 10.41 9.80 11.75
CA LEU A 122 10.21 11.24 11.71
C LEU A 122 10.15 11.83 13.12
N SER A 123 10.77 13.00 13.31
CA SER A 123 10.62 13.76 14.55
C SER A 123 9.14 14.16 14.76
N LYS A 124 8.74 14.40 16.02
CA LYS A 124 7.38 14.81 16.37
C LYS A 124 6.92 16.06 15.59
N THR A 125 7.83 17.00 15.32
CA THR A 125 7.55 18.18 14.50
C THR A 125 7.23 17.78 13.06
N LYS A 126 8.08 16.99 12.43
CA LYS A 126 7.85 16.50 11.06
C LYS A 126 6.61 15.61 10.92
N GLN A 127 6.28 14.82 11.97
CA GLN A 127 5.03 14.05 11.98
C GLN A 127 3.81 14.99 11.95
N LYS A 128 3.83 16.09 12.70
CA LYS A 128 2.75 17.09 12.70
C LYS A 128 2.65 17.83 11.36
N GLU A 129 3.78 18.25 10.80
CA GLU A 129 3.84 18.89 9.48
C GLU A 129 3.22 17.97 8.43
N ARG A 130 3.66 16.71 8.38
CA ARG A 130 3.14 15.72 7.43
C ARG A 130 1.66 15.41 7.63
N LEU A 131 1.18 15.39 8.88
CA LEU A 131 -0.25 15.26 9.18
C LEU A 131 -1.06 16.41 8.57
N GLU A 132 -0.61 17.66 8.77
CA GLU A 132 -1.32 18.83 8.23
C GLU A 132 -1.32 18.84 6.69
N GLU A 133 -0.20 18.47 6.06
CA GLU A 133 -0.11 18.30 4.61
C GLU A 133 -1.17 17.32 4.11
N LEU A 134 -1.21 16.11 4.68
CA LEU A 134 -2.15 15.05 4.27
C LEU A 134 -3.61 15.44 4.52
N LEU A 135 -3.91 16.09 5.65
CA LEU A 135 -5.27 16.56 5.94
C LEU A 135 -5.73 17.62 4.92
N ASN A 136 -4.83 18.50 4.48
CA ASN A 136 -5.12 19.51 3.47
C ASN A 136 -5.25 18.90 2.07
N GLU A 137 -4.27 18.08 1.67
CA GLU A 137 -4.21 17.43 0.36
C GLU A 137 -5.49 16.60 0.07
N PHE A 138 -5.98 15.88 1.09
CA PHE A 138 -7.17 15.03 0.96
C PHE A 138 -8.47 15.71 1.41
N GLY A 139 -8.48 17.02 1.68
CA GLY A 139 -9.67 17.77 2.06
C GLY A 139 -10.33 17.24 3.35
N LEU A 140 -9.53 16.80 4.33
CA LEU A 140 -10.01 16.14 5.55
C LEU A 140 -10.03 17.06 6.79
N GLN A 141 -9.65 18.33 6.64
CA GLN A 141 -9.57 19.28 7.77
C GLN A 141 -10.92 19.43 8.51
N HIS A 142 -12.03 19.53 7.78
CA HIS A 142 -13.37 19.71 8.34
C HIS A 142 -13.87 18.53 9.16
N VAL A 143 -13.32 17.32 8.93
CA VAL A 143 -13.67 16.08 9.64
C VAL A 143 -12.54 15.52 10.50
N ARG A 144 -11.43 16.26 10.67
CA ARG A 144 -10.21 15.77 11.32
C ARG A 144 -10.44 15.13 12.69
N LYS A 145 -11.39 15.64 13.48
CA LYS A 145 -11.76 15.13 14.81
C LYS A 145 -12.88 14.07 14.78
N ASN A 146 -13.51 13.82 13.62
CA ASN A 146 -14.55 12.84 13.50
C ASN A 146 -13.99 11.42 13.60
N LEU A 147 -14.71 10.54 14.29
CA LEU A 147 -14.35 9.12 14.37
C LEU A 147 -14.57 8.42 13.02
N GLY A 148 -13.73 7.46 12.68
CA GLY A 148 -13.79 6.72 11.43
C GLY A 148 -15.13 6.03 11.15
N ASN A 149 -15.89 5.64 12.18
CA ASN A 149 -17.24 5.07 12.01
C ASN A 149 -18.31 6.10 11.62
N LYS A 150 -18.06 7.39 11.81
CA LYS A 150 -19.00 8.49 11.48
C LYS A 150 -18.76 9.11 10.11
N LEU A 151 -17.71 8.70 9.42
CA LEU A 151 -17.33 9.24 8.11
C LEU A 151 -18.23 8.69 7.00
N SER A 152 -18.48 9.49 5.98
CA SER A 152 -19.05 9.05 4.70
C SER A 152 -18.13 8.04 3.99
N GLY A 153 -18.60 7.40 2.93
CA GLY A 153 -17.78 6.48 2.13
C GLY A 153 -16.53 7.17 1.54
N GLY A 154 -16.71 8.33 0.92
CA GLY A 154 -15.63 9.12 0.35
C GLY A 154 -14.62 9.61 1.39
N GLU A 155 -15.08 10.13 2.55
CA GLU A 155 -14.20 10.55 3.64
C GLU A 155 -13.38 9.38 4.21
N LYS A 156 -14.00 8.19 4.37
CA LYS A 156 -13.28 6.97 4.75
C LYS A 156 -12.17 6.66 3.76
N ARG A 157 -12.50 6.65 2.45
CA ARG A 157 -11.54 6.33 1.40
C ARG A 157 -10.38 7.33 1.35
N ARG A 158 -10.67 8.63 1.41
CA ARG A 158 -9.62 9.67 1.49
C ARG A 158 -8.75 9.51 2.74
N THR A 159 -9.34 9.17 3.89
CA THR A 159 -8.58 8.89 5.12
C THR A 159 -7.66 7.69 4.97
N GLU A 160 -8.10 6.63 4.30
CA GLU A 160 -7.29 5.42 4.04
C GLU A 160 -6.13 5.71 3.09
N ILE A 161 -6.37 6.49 2.04
CA ILE A 161 -5.33 6.92 1.10
C ILE A 161 -4.29 7.79 1.83
N ALA A 162 -4.74 8.82 2.56
CA ALA A 162 -3.87 9.69 3.35
C ALA A 162 -3.00 8.87 4.34
N ARG A 163 -3.61 7.89 5.02
CA ARG A 163 -2.90 6.97 5.91
C ARG A 163 -1.88 6.11 5.17
N GLY A 164 -2.23 5.60 3.99
CA GLY A 164 -1.31 4.82 3.14
C GLY A 164 -0.12 5.63 2.65
N LEU A 165 -0.31 6.93 2.39
CA LEU A 165 0.73 7.86 1.94
C LEU A 165 1.56 8.46 3.09
N ALA A 166 1.16 8.25 4.34
CA ALA A 166 1.86 8.79 5.50
C ALA A 166 3.34 8.34 5.57
N ILE A 167 3.63 7.11 5.17
CA ILE A 167 5.01 6.55 5.13
C ILE A 167 5.78 6.93 3.87
N ASN A 168 5.23 7.75 2.99
CA ASN A 168 5.82 8.14 1.71
C ASN A 168 6.30 6.92 0.88
N PRO A 169 5.40 6.01 0.49
CA PRO A 169 5.77 4.80 -0.23
C PRO A 169 6.37 5.12 -1.60
N LYS A 170 7.28 4.28 -2.09
CA LYS A 170 7.88 4.35 -3.44
C LYS A 170 7.01 3.69 -4.48
N PHE A 171 6.28 2.66 -4.06
CA PHE A 171 5.27 1.95 -4.84
C PHE A 171 4.00 1.82 -3.99
N ILE A 172 2.85 2.01 -4.60
CA ILE A 172 1.56 1.77 -3.97
C ILE A 172 0.74 0.83 -4.85
N LEU A 173 0.24 -0.25 -4.27
CA LEU A 173 -0.67 -1.17 -4.94
C LEU A 173 -2.09 -0.84 -4.51
N LEU A 174 -2.94 -0.54 -5.48
CA LEU A 174 -4.34 -0.16 -5.28
C LEU A 174 -5.23 -1.29 -5.79
N ASP A 175 -5.92 -1.98 -4.89
CA ASP A 175 -6.83 -3.06 -5.24
C ASP A 175 -8.25 -2.51 -5.35
N GLU A 176 -8.75 -2.39 -6.58
CA GLU A 176 -10.05 -1.81 -6.91
C GLU A 176 -10.34 -0.50 -6.16
N PRO A 177 -9.50 0.55 -6.33
CA PRO A 177 -9.48 1.74 -5.46
C PRO A 177 -10.80 2.52 -5.44
N PHE A 178 -11.65 2.34 -6.46
CA PHE A 178 -12.95 3.02 -6.60
C PHE A 178 -14.15 2.08 -6.36
N ALA A 179 -13.92 0.83 -5.96
CA ALA A 179 -15.01 -0.10 -5.68
C ALA A 179 -15.89 0.41 -4.51
N GLY A 180 -17.20 0.55 -4.77
CA GLY A 180 -18.16 1.02 -3.76
C GLY A 180 -18.08 2.51 -3.43
N VAL A 181 -17.34 3.30 -4.19
CA VAL A 181 -17.34 4.76 -4.11
C VAL A 181 -18.38 5.31 -5.09
N ASP A 182 -19.18 6.30 -4.66
CA ASP A 182 -20.12 7.01 -5.52
C ASP A 182 -19.37 7.59 -6.74
N PRO A 183 -19.88 7.43 -7.98
CA PRO A 183 -19.24 7.99 -9.18
C PRO A 183 -18.89 9.49 -9.08
N ILE A 184 -19.72 10.29 -8.39
CA ILE A 184 -19.46 11.73 -8.17
C ILE A 184 -18.24 11.90 -7.24
N ALA A 185 -18.08 11.07 -6.21
CA ALA A 185 -16.95 11.13 -5.29
C ALA A 185 -15.64 10.56 -5.91
N VAL A 186 -15.71 9.84 -7.02
CA VAL A 186 -14.52 9.36 -7.75
C VAL A 186 -13.78 10.52 -8.41
N GLU A 187 -14.51 11.50 -8.97
CA GLU A 187 -13.91 12.69 -9.58
C GLU A 187 -13.11 13.52 -8.56
N ASP A 188 -13.53 13.52 -7.29
CA ASP A 188 -12.83 14.23 -6.20
C ASP A 188 -11.56 13.51 -5.72
N ILE A 189 -11.32 12.26 -6.16
CA ILE A 189 -10.20 11.42 -5.70
C ILE A 189 -9.13 11.26 -6.79
N GLN A 190 -9.46 11.56 -8.05
CA GLN A 190 -8.53 11.51 -9.18
C GLN A 190 -7.65 12.77 -9.25
#